data_c65a56f1d195425e79698ec33567fce2
#
_entry.id   c65a56f1d195425e79698ec33567fce2
#
_cell.length_a   1.000
_cell.length_b   1.000
_cell.length_c   1.000
_cell.angle_alpha   90.00
_cell.angle_beta   90.00
_cell.angle_gamma   90.00
#
_symmetry.space_group_name_H-M   'P 1'
#
loop_
_entity.id
_entity.type
_entity.pdbx_description
1 polymer ?
#
loop_
_entity_poly.entity_id
_entity_poly.type
_entity_poly.pdbx_seq_one_letter_code
_entity_poly.pdbx_strand_id
1 'polypeptide(L)'
;MWTHALSYAPAADFRFFLPAMRRLRTGPWLSWHRGATAQDVRRVVKRVRDDGPLTIRDITDDVLVDKDWLWASRKPSKLALEVAVTWGLLTVSERAGMLKTYELTDRHFGWPQPPRPATARQELAYRLDRALRAQGVVSLPSVCFHAPKLKPAVRELIEQRVRRRQLVPVDVAGVEHWATPDTLDSIPPAPDPAVVHLLSPFDPLIIQRERLERLFGYKHVFEAYVPKPKRRYGYFALPVLAGDRIVAAADLKTDRAAGKVLIQQWTPVADIVDRPAVDAALACFERFQLAAVT
;
A
#
# COMPACT_ATOMS: atom_id res chain seq x y z
N MET A 1 6.02 3.07 -10.67
CA MET A 1 5.91 4.43 -10.12
C MET A 1 5.70 4.37 -8.63
N TRP A 2 6.20 5.33 -7.91
CA TRP A 2 6.02 5.49 -6.46
C TRP A 2 4.62 6.04 -6.12
N THR A 3 3.98 5.55 -5.06
CA THR A 3 2.73 6.10 -4.54
C THR A 3 2.94 6.72 -3.16
N HIS A 4 1.97 7.53 -2.69
CA HIS A 4 2.09 8.24 -1.41
C HIS A 4 2.23 7.31 -0.18
N ALA A 5 1.67 6.13 -0.23
CA ALA A 5 1.63 5.18 0.88
C ALA A 5 2.85 4.23 0.93
N LEU A 6 4.02 4.67 0.49
CA LEU A 6 5.24 3.86 0.42
C LEU A 6 5.10 2.60 -0.47
N SER A 7 4.16 2.62 -1.39
CA SER A 7 3.88 1.52 -2.32
C SER A 7 4.38 1.85 -3.71
N TYR A 8 4.52 0.82 -4.53
CA TYR A 8 4.82 0.94 -5.95
C TYR A 8 3.63 0.48 -6.78
N ALA A 9 3.45 1.08 -7.93
CA ALA A 9 2.51 0.62 -8.94
C ALA A 9 3.23 0.56 -10.29
N PRO A 10 2.87 -0.34 -11.19
CA PRO A 10 3.42 -0.37 -12.54
C PRO A 10 3.24 0.99 -13.22
N ALA A 11 4.26 1.45 -13.96
CA ALA A 11 4.17 2.72 -14.69
C ALA A 11 3.06 2.70 -15.76
N ALA A 12 2.81 1.54 -16.37
CA ALA A 12 1.71 1.33 -17.32
C ALA A 12 0.32 1.62 -16.72
N ASP A 13 0.18 1.48 -15.40
CA ASP A 13 -1.08 1.73 -14.69
C ASP A 13 -1.32 3.22 -14.39
N PHE A 14 -0.37 4.11 -14.69
CA PHE A 14 -0.44 5.53 -14.36
C PHE A 14 -1.73 6.19 -14.83
N ARG A 15 -2.21 5.82 -16.02
CA ARG A 15 -3.46 6.33 -16.60
C ARG A 15 -4.70 6.17 -15.71
N PHE A 16 -4.75 5.11 -14.87
CA PHE A 16 -5.86 4.83 -13.96
C PHE A 16 -5.86 5.69 -12.71
N PHE A 17 -4.73 6.34 -12.41
CA PHE A 17 -4.60 7.28 -11.29
C PHE A 17 -4.86 8.74 -11.71
N LEU A 18 -4.69 9.06 -13.01
CA LEU A 18 -4.87 10.43 -13.52
C LEU A 18 -6.24 11.06 -13.21
N PRO A 19 -7.38 10.36 -13.32
CA PRO A 19 -8.66 10.96 -12.97
C PRO A 19 -8.73 11.36 -11.49
N ALA A 20 -8.20 10.55 -10.57
CA ALA A 20 -8.12 10.88 -9.16
C ALA A 20 -7.18 12.07 -8.89
N MET A 21 -6.00 12.08 -9.51
CA MET A 21 -5.04 13.18 -9.43
C MET A 21 -5.65 14.51 -9.90
N ARG A 22 -6.41 14.49 -11.01
CA ARG A 22 -7.12 15.66 -11.52
C ARG A 22 -8.21 16.15 -10.55
N ARG A 23 -9.02 15.24 -10.01
CA ARG A 23 -10.03 15.60 -8.99
C ARG A 23 -9.40 16.24 -7.75
N LEU A 24 -8.27 15.72 -7.29
CA LEU A 24 -7.54 16.28 -6.14
C LEU A 24 -6.92 17.65 -6.44
N ARG A 25 -6.55 17.91 -7.69
CA ARG A 25 -6.00 19.20 -8.11
C ARG A 25 -7.06 20.28 -8.21
N THR A 26 -8.29 19.96 -8.61
CA THR A 26 -9.40 20.90 -8.82
C THR A 26 -10.38 20.97 -7.65
N GLY A 27 -10.34 19.97 -6.76
CA GLY A 27 -11.22 19.85 -5.61
C GLY A 27 -10.67 20.51 -4.34
N PRO A 28 -11.39 20.34 -3.22
CA PRO A 28 -10.91 20.81 -1.93
C PRO A 28 -9.61 20.08 -1.54
N TRP A 29 -8.71 20.83 -0.89
CA TRP A 29 -7.45 20.29 -0.40
C TRP A 29 -7.70 19.22 0.65
N LEU A 30 -6.92 18.15 0.57
CA LEU A 30 -6.95 17.10 1.60
C LEU A 30 -6.49 17.68 2.94
N SER A 31 -7.07 17.19 4.04
CA SER A 31 -6.79 17.71 5.39
C SER A 31 -5.31 17.69 5.75
N TRP A 32 -4.56 16.68 5.29
CA TRP A 32 -3.11 16.58 5.51
C TRP A 32 -2.25 17.48 4.61
N HIS A 33 -2.86 18.18 3.65
CA HIS A 33 -2.19 19.17 2.81
C HIS A 33 -2.34 20.61 3.35
N ARG A 34 -2.96 20.79 4.51
CA ARG A 34 -3.03 22.09 5.18
C ARG A 34 -1.60 22.59 5.46
N GLY A 35 -1.35 23.87 5.24
CA GLY A 35 -0.02 24.48 5.43
C GLY A 35 0.82 24.61 4.15
N ALA A 36 0.33 24.16 2.99
CA ALA A 36 0.86 24.55 1.68
C ALA A 36 -0.22 25.23 0.84
N THR A 37 0.17 26.13 -0.02
CA THR A 37 -0.72 26.84 -0.95
C THR A 37 -0.51 26.38 -2.39
N ALA A 38 -1.46 26.67 -3.28
CA ALA A 38 -1.27 26.44 -4.71
C ALA A 38 -0.06 27.21 -5.27
N GLN A 39 0.30 28.34 -4.66
CA GLN A 39 1.49 29.10 -5.02
C GLN A 39 2.77 28.34 -4.65
N ASP A 40 2.82 27.72 -3.46
CA ASP A 40 3.95 26.89 -3.03
C ASP A 40 4.14 25.70 -3.97
N VAL A 41 3.04 25.06 -4.37
CA VAL A 41 3.10 23.96 -5.35
C VAL A 41 3.67 24.44 -6.70
N ARG A 42 3.19 25.58 -7.20
CA ARG A 42 3.73 26.15 -8.44
C ARG A 42 5.21 26.49 -8.32
N ARG A 43 5.63 27.05 -7.17
CA ARG A 43 7.04 27.40 -6.88
C ARG A 43 7.94 26.16 -6.94
N VAL A 44 7.59 25.09 -6.22
CA VAL A 44 8.44 23.87 -6.21
C VAL A 44 8.44 23.16 -7.56
N VAL A 45 7.31 23.12 -8.28
CA VAL A 45 7.24 22.53 -9.63
C VAL A 45 8.09 23.34 -10.63
N LYS A 46 8.06 24.68 -10.54
CA LYS A 46 8.91 25.54 -11.35
C LYS A 46 10.39 25.25 -11.08
N ARG A 47 10.77 25.16 -9.81
CA ARG A 47 12.16 24.87 -9.41
C ARG A 47 12.64 23.52 -9.95
N VAL A 48 11.83 22.44 -9.81
CA VAL A 48 12.16 21.14 -10.43
C VAL A 48 12.29 21.23 -11.96
N ARG A 49 11.49 22.10 -12.59
CA ARG A 49 11.58 22.32 -14.04
C ARG A 49 12.89 22.98 -14.46
N ASP A 50 13.27 24.01 -13.73
CA ASP A 50 14.39 24.89 -14.08
C ASP A 50 15.73 24.27 -13.65
N ASP A 51 15.81 23.70 -12.43
CA ASP A 51 17.04 23.26 -11.81
C ASP A 51 17.28 21.74 -11.96
N GLY A 52 16.30 20.97 -12.43
CA GLY A 52 16.36 19.51 -12.52
C GLY A 52 15.78 18.82 -11.29
N PRO A 53 15.99 17.48 -11.16
CA PRO A 53 15.55 16.72 -10.02
C PRO A 53 16.12 17.27 -8.71
N LEU A 54 15.29 17.37 -7.66
CA LEU A 54 15.73 17.89 -6.38
C LEU A 54 15.14 17.13 -5.19
N THR A 55 15.79 17.26 -4.05
CA THR A 55 15.34 16.75 -2.76
C THR A 55 14.85 17.92 -1.88
N ILE A 56 14.22 17.62 -0.75
CA ILE A 56 13.85 18.65 0.23
C ILE A 56 15.07 19.37 0.83
N ARG A 57 16.26 18.78 0.74
CA ARG A 57 17.52 19.40 1.25
C ARG A 57 18.00 20.53 0.35
N ASP A 58 17.67 20.47 -0.95
CA ASP A 58 18.05 21.49 -1.93
C ASP A 58 17.18 22.75 -1.83
N ILE A 59 16.13 22.72 -1.00
CA ILE A 59 15.27 23.87 -0.72
C ILE A 59 15.67 24.45 0.65
N THR A 60 16.32 25.61 0.62
CA THR A 60 16.87 26.28 1.81
C THR A 60 16.16 27.56 2.20
N ASP A 61 15.29 28.06 1.33
CA ASP A 61 14.59 29.34 1.43
C ASP A 61 13.19 29.25 2.09
N ASP A 62 12.90 28.14 2.76
CA ASP A 62 11.64 27.96 3.49
C ASP A 62 11.60 28.78 4.78
N VAL A 63 10.57 29.60 4.94
CA VAL A 63 10.17 30.11 6.26
C VAL A 63 9.47 28.96 7.01
N LEU A 64 10.08 28.52 8.11
CA LEU A 64 9.55 27.42 8.90
C LEU A 64 8.23 27.80 9.56
N VAL A 65 7.24 26.92 9.47
CA VAL A 65 5.94 27.06 10.13
C VAL A 65 5.82 26.15 11.33
N ASP A 66 4.88 26.45 12.23
CA ASP A 66 4.57 25.57 13.34
C ASP A 66 3.88 24.29 12.86
N LYS A 67 4.08 23.22 13.61
CA LYS A 67 3.47 21.91 13.30
C LYS A 67 2.02 21.89 13.78
N ASP A 68 1.09 21.60 12.89
CA ASP A 68 -0.32 21.38 13.22
C ASP A 68 -0.53 20.04 13.95
N TRP A 69 0.41 19.09 13.82
CA TRP A 69 0.38 17.78 14.43
C TRP A 69 1.77 17.12 14.46
N LEU A 70 1.92 16.06 15.26
CA LEU A 70 3.22 15.45 15.61
C LEU A 70 4.12 15.14 14.40
N TRP A 71 3.55 14.66 13.31
CA TRP A 71 4.27 14.23 12.09
C TRP A 71 4.30 15.28 10.98
N ALA A 72 3.71 16.46 11.21
CA ALA A 72 3.74 17.54 10.23
C ALA A 72 5.15 18.04 9.97
N SER A 73 5.41 18.48 8.75
CA SER A 73 6.66 19.17 8.41
C SER A 73 6.58 20.64 8.80
N ARG A 74 7.69 21.17 9.31
CA ARG A 74 7.85 22.64 9.48
C ARG A 74 8.22 23.34 8.17
N LYS A 75 8.59 22.59 7.11
CA LYS A 75 8.93 23.14 5.79
C LYS A 75 7.72 23.10 4.86
N PRO A 76 7.13 24.26 4.47
CA PRO A 76 6.01 24.29 3.51
C PRO A 76 6.35 23.64 2.17
N SER A 77 7.59 23.81 1.69
CA SER A 77 8.04 23.19 0.44
C SER A 77 8.00 21.67 0.46
N LYS A 78 8.26 21.01 1.61
CA LYS A 78 8.10 19.56 1.72
C LYS A 78 6.67 19.13 1.44
N LEU A 79 5.72 19.84 2.03
CA LEU A 79 4.30 19.57 1.82
C LEU A 79 3.88 19.89 0.38
N ALA A 80 4.38 20.99 -0.18
CA ALA A 80 4.13 21.36 -1.57
C ALA A 80 4.65 20.31 -2.58
N LEU A 81 5.82 19.71 -2.33
CA LEU A 81 6.34 18.59 -3.12
C LEU A 81 5.43 17.36 -3.05
N GLU A 82 4.94 17.01 -1.86
CA GLU A 82 4.00 15.88 -1.67
C GLU A 82 2.66 16.14 -2.37
N VAL A 83 2.14 17.37 -2.31
CA VAL A 83 0.94 17.79 -3.05
C VAL A 83 1.18 17.70 -4.55
N ALA A 84 2.32 18.18 -5.05
CA ALA A 84 2.66 18.09 -6.47
C ALA A 84 2.71 16.66 -6.98
N VAL A 85 3.21 15.70 -6.18
CA VAL A 85 3.14 14.26 -6.49
C VAL A 85 1.70 13.76 -6.49
N THR A 86 0.90 14.15 -5.50
CA THR A 86 -0.52 13.78 -5.41
C THR A 86 -1.33 14.30 -6.61
N TRP A 87 -0.94 15.43 -7.17
CA TRP A 87 -1.55 16.01 -8.38
C TRP A 87 -1.00 15.43 -9.69
N GLY A 88 0.02 14.56 -9.61
CA GLY A 88 0.68 13.97 -10.78
C GLY A 88 1.59 14.92 -11.55
N LEU A 89 1.95 16.08 -10.99
CA LEU A 89 2.89 17.05 -11.60
C LEU A 89 4.34 16.62 -11.41
N LEU A 90 4.64 16.06 -10.24
CA LEU A 90 5.94 15.49 -9.88
C LEU A 90 5.78 13.98 -9.62
N THR A 91 6.88 13.28 -9.71
CA THR A 91 7.04 11.90 -9.25
C THR A 91 8.28 11.78 -8.37
N VAL A 92 8.39 10.70 -7.60
CA VAL A 92 9.62 10.36 -6.90
C VAL A 92 10.47 9.54 -7.87
N SER A 93 11.58 10.12 -8.33
CA SER A 93 12.50 9.49 -9.29
C SER A 93 13.49 8.56 -8.60
N GLU A 94 13.93 8.92 -7.40
CA GLU A 94 14.93 8.19 -6.63
C GLU A 94 14.62 8.28 -5.13
N ARG A 95 15.18 7.35 -4.38
CA ARG A 95 15.09 7.35 -2.93
C ARG A 95 16.38 6.83 -2.29
N ALA A 96 16.98 7.65 -1.43
CA ALA A 96 18.12 7.28 -0.57
C ALA A 96 17.64 7.24 0.89
N GLY A 97 17.38 6.05 1.41
CA GLY A 97 16.74 5.88 2.72
C GLY A 97 15.36 6.54 2.77
N MET A 98 15.18 7.54 3.63
CA MET A 98 13.93 8.31 3.74
C MET A 98 13.90 9.57 2.86
N LEU A 99 15.02 9.93 2.25
CA LEU A 99 15.13 11.08 1.37
C LEU A 99 14.58 10.72 -0.01
N LYS A 100 13.66 11.53 -0.51
CA LYS A 100 13.05 11.40 -1.84
C LYS A 100 13.64 12.45 -2.76
N THR A 101 13.94 12.06 -4.00
CA THR A 101 14.26 12.95 -5.10
C THR A 101 13.00 13.11 -5.96
N TYR A 102 12.63 14.34 -6.25
CA TYR A 102 11.43 14.70 -6.99
C TYR A 102 11.81 15.17 -8.39
N GLU A 103 11.07 14.67 -9.38
CA GLU A 103 11.26 14.98 -10.79
C GLU A 103 9.92 15.31 -11.45
N LEU A 104 9.91 16.08 -12.53
CA LEU A 104 8.73 16.26 -13.37
C LEU A 104 8.25 14.90 -13.88
N THR A 105 6.96 14.62 -13.72
CA THR A 105 6.38 13.33 -14.12
C THR A 105 6.64 13.01 -15.59
N ASP A 106 6.42 13.97 -16.49
CA ASP A 106 6.60 13.76 -17.93
C ASP A 106 8.08 13.54 -18.27
N ARG A 107 8.99 14.27 -17.65
CA ARG A 107 10.44 14.13 -17.86
C ARG A 107 10.97 12.80 -17.35
N HIS A 108 10.53 12.37 -16.16
CA HIS A 108 10.94 11.10 -15.55
C HIS A 108 10.53 9.88 -16.39
N PHE A 109 9.29 9.87 -16.89
CA PHE A 109 8.80 8.74 -17.67
C PHE A 109 9.16 8.82 -19.16
N GLY A 110 9.57 9.99 -19.65
CA GLY A 110 9.98 10.18 -21.05
C GLY A 110 8.89 9.82 -22.06
N TRP A 111 7.60 9.97 -21.70
CA TRP A 111 6.52 9.63 -22.61
C TRP A 111 6.53 10.54 -23.85
N PRO A 112 6.52 9.97 -25.07
CA PRO A 112 6.35 10.78 -26.30
C PRO A 112 5.03 11.58 -26.26
N GLN A 113 4.00 10.99 -25.67
CA GLN A 113 2.73 11.64 -25.34
C GLN A 113 2.27 11.18 -23.96
N PRO A 114 1.85 12.10 -23.07
CA PRO A 114 1.31 11.73 -21.77
C PRO A 114 0.13 10.75 -21.93
N PRO A 115 0.00 9.75 -21.03
CA PRO A 115 -1.06 8.77 -21.14
C PRO A 115 -2.43 9.43 -20.98
N ARG A 116 -3.38 9.03 -21.82
CA ARG A 116 -4.77 9.50 -21.70
C ARG A 116 -5.40 8.95 -20.42
N PRO A 117 -6.08 9.79 -19.62
CA PRO A 117 -6.79 9.34 -18.43
C PRO A 117 -7.77 8.22 -18.74
N ALA A 118 -7.88 7.28 -17.83
CA ALA A 118 -8.90 6.25 -17.92
C ALA A 118 -10.31 6.86 -17.79
N THR A 119 -11.28 6.29 -18.49
CA THR A 119 -12.70 6.61 -18.28
C THR A 119 -13.17 5.98 -16.97
N ALA A 120 -14.28 6.45 -16.41
CA ALA A 120 -14.86 5.89 -15.19
C ALA A 120 -15.11 4.37 -15.31
N ARG A 121 -15.58 3.90 -16.46
CA ARG A 121 -15.75 2.46 -16.74
C ARG A 121 -14.41 1.71 -16.70
N GLN A 122 -13.37 2.28 -17.27
CA GLN A 122 -12.02 1.69 -17.25
C GLN A 122 -11.42 1.69 -15.84
N GLU A 123 -11.67 2.74 -15.02
CA GLU A 123 -11.26 2.76 -13.62
C GLU A 123 -11.93 1.64 -12.81
N LEU A 124 -13.24 1.41 -12.99
CA LEU A 124 -13.97 0.33 -12.33
C LEU A 124 -13.46 -1.04 -12.75
N ALA A 125 -13.26 -1.25 -14.06
CA ALA A 125 -12.71 -2.51 -14.59
C ALA A 125 -11.30 -2.77 -14.02
N TYR A 126 -10.42 -1.78 -14.08
CA TYR A 126 -9.07 -1.87 -13.50
C TYR A 126 -9.09 -2.23 -12.01
N ARG A 127 -9.99 -1.61 -11.23
CA ARG A 127 -10.14 -1.91 -9.80
C ARG A 127 -10.53 -3.36 -9.55
N LEU A 128 -11.53 -3.85 -10.28
CA LEU A 128 -11.99 -5.25 -10.18
C LEU A 128 -10.89 -6.22 -10.61
N ASP A 129 -10.26 -5.98 -11.77
CA ASP A 129 -9.21 -6.86 -12.31
C ASP A 129 -7.98 -6.90 -11.41
N ARG A 130 -7.60 -5.75 -10.83
CA ARG A 130 -6.51 -5.70 -9.86
C ARG A 130 -6.84 -6.48 -8.58
N ALA A 131 -8.07 -6.38 -8.10
CA ALA A 131 -8.51 -7.13 -6.92
C ALA A 131 -8.52 -8.64 -7.20
N LEU A 132 -9.04 -9.08 -8.34
CA LEU A 132 -9.03 -10.48 -8.77
C LEU A 132 -7.59 -11.03 -8.87
N ARG A 133 -6.67 -10.30 -9.50
CA ARG A 133 -5.25 -10.71 -9.59
C ARG A 133 -4.56 -10.79 -8.23
N ALA A 134 -4.90 -9.89 -7.29
CA ALA A 134 -4.24 -9.84 -5.98
C ALA A 134 -4.84 -10.80 -4.95
N GLN A 135 -6.09 -11.19 -5.11
CA GLN A 135 -6.85 -11.92 -4.10
C GLN A 135 -7.36 -13.29 -4.59
N GLY A 136 -7.35 -13.54 -5.90
CA GLY A 136 -7.97 -14.72 -6.53
C GLY A 136 -9.50 -14.66 -6.44
N VAL A 137 -10.01 -14.70 -5.22
CA VAL A 137 -11.44 -14.64 -4.91
C VAL A 137 -11.77 -13.32 -4.24
N VAL A 138 -12.76 -12.58 -4.75
CA VAL A 138 -13.10 -11.22 -4.31
C VAL A 138 -14.54 -11.10 -3.85
N SER A 139 -14.79 -10.26 -2.86
CA SER A 139 -16.13 -9.82 -2.46
C SER A 139 -16.34 -8.36 -2.83
N LEU A 140 -17.59 -7.90 -2.85
CA LEU A 140 -17.90 -6.49 -3.14
C LEU A 140 -17.19 -5.52 -2.16
N PRO A 141 -17.17 -5.77 -0.83
CA PRO A 141 -16.38 -4.96 0.10
C PRO A 141 -14.88 -4.98 -0.22
N SER A 142 -14.32 -6.13 -0.63
CA SER A 142 -12.88 -6.24 -0.89
C SER A 142 -12.46 -5.46 -2.13
N VAL A 143 -13.24 -5.50 -3.20
CA VAL A 143 -13.00 -4.68 -4.41
C VAL A 143 -13.15 -3.20 -4.11
N CYS A 144 -14.14 -2.84 -3.29
CA CYS A 144 -14.44 -1.44 -2.94
C CYS A 144 -13.72 -0.95 -1.69
N PHE A 145 -12.65 -1.63 -1.25
CA PHE A 145 -11.84 -1.21 -0.13
C PHE A 145 -11.37 0.24 -0.29
N HIS A 146 -11.58 1.08 0.72
CA HIS A 146 -11.39 2.54 0.70
C HIS A 146 -12.26 3.32 -0.32
N ALA A 147 -13.21 2.68 -1.01
CA ALA A 147 -14.09 3.35 -1.96
C ALA A 147 -15.53 2.81 -1.89
N PRO A 148 -16.19 2.86 -0.71
CA PRO A 148 -17.50 2.24 -0.50
C PRO A 148 -18.59 2.82 -1.42
N LYS A 149 -18.45 4.07 -1.85
CA LYS A 149 -19.38 4.74 -2.78
C LYS A 149 -19.41 4.08 -4.17
N LEU A 150 -18.41 3.29 -4.52
CA LEU A 150 -18.34 2.60 -5.82
C LEU A 150 -19.07 1.24 -5.82
N LYS A 151 -19.55 0.76 -4.66
CA LYS A 151 -20.21 -0.55 -4.56
C LYS A 151 -21.33 -0.77 -5.59
N PRO A 152 -22.27 0.17 -5.82
CA PRO A 152 -23.34 -0.06 -6.82
C PRO A 152 -22.78 -0.29 -8.23
N ALA A 153 -21.86 0.57 -8.68
CA ALA A 153 -21.28 0.47 -10.02
C ALA A 153 -20.39 -0.76 -10.20
N VAL A 154 -19.66 -1.17 -9.14
CA VAL A 154 -18.84 -2.39 -9.14
C VAL A 154 -19.75 -3.63 -9.17
N ARG A 155 -20.87 -3.64 -8.43
CA ARG A 155 -21.84 -4.74 -8.47
C ARG A 155 -22.41 -4.92 -9.87
N GLU A 156 -22.85 -3.86 -10.52
CA GLU A 156 -23.34 -3.89 -11.89
C GLU A 156 -22.29 -4.47 -12.86
N LEU A 157 -21.05 -4.05 -12.74
CA LEU A 157 -19.94 -4.59 -13.55
C LEU A 157 -19.72 -6.09 -13.30
N ILE A 158 -19.75 -6.53 -12.04
CA ILE A 158 -19.64 -7.94 -11.66
C ILE A 158 -20.78 -8.75 -12.30
N GLU A 159 -22.03 -8.30 -12.15
CA GLU A 159 -23.21 -8.96 -12.73
C GLU A 159 -23.12 -9.06 -14.27
N GLN A 160 -22.64 -8.01 -14.93
CA GLN A 160 -22.38 -8.05 -16.38
C GLN A 160 -21.34 -9.14 -16.72
N ARG A 161 -20.25 -9.26 -15.93
CA ARG A 161 -19.21 -10.27 -16.14
C ARG A 161 -19.71 -11.70 -15.83
N VAL A 162 -20.56 -11.87 -14.82
CA VAL A 162 -21.20 -13.15 -14.51
C VAL A 162 -22.10 -13.59 -15.69
N ARG A 163 -22.95 -12.69 -16.22
CA ARG A 163 -23.77 -12.99 -17.42
C ARG A 163 -22.92 -13.38 -18.64
N ARG A 164 -21.69 -12.87 -18.74
CA ARG A 164 -20.73 -13.20 -19.80
C ARG A 164 -19.85 -14.41 -19.49
N ARG A 165 -20.10 -15.09 -18.38
CA ARG A 165 -19.29 -16.22 -17.89
C ARG A 165 -17.80 -15.88 -17.66
N GLN A 166 -17.48 -14.61 -17.43
CA GLN A 166 -16.14 -14.14 -17.10
C GLN A 166 -15.86 -14.22 -15.59
N LEU A 167 -16.91 -14.28 -14.78
CA LEU A 167 -16.85 -14.49 -13.33
C LEU A 167 -17.87 -15.54 -12.92
N VAL A 168 -17.53 -16.29 -11.90
CA VAL A 168 -18.36 -17.29 -11.25
C VAL A 168 -18.64 -16.86 -9.82
N PRO A 169 -19.88 -16.88 -9.33
CA PRO A 169 -20.18 -16.64 -7.92
C PRO A 169 -19.72 -17.84 -7.08
N VAL A 170 -19.11 -17.53 -5.91
CA VAL A 170 -18.58 -18.51 -4.96
C VAL A 170 -19.04 -18.09 -3.56
N ASP A 171 -19.53 -19.02 -2.77
CA ASP A 171 -19.75 -18.77 -1.35
C ASP A 171 -18.46 -19.01 -0.55
N VAL A 172 -18.06 -18.04 0.28
CA VAL A 172 -16.94 -18.16 1.19
C VAL A 172 -17.42 -17.80 2.60
N ALA A 173 -17.61 -18.78 3.44
CA ALA A 173 -18.07 -18.62 4.82
C ALA A 173 -19.39 -17.80 4.91
N GLY A 174 -20.38 -18.13 4.07
CA GLY A 174 -21.70 -17.49 4.02
C GLY A 174 -21.71 -16.09 3.39
N VAL A 175 -20.64 -15.71 2.68
CA VAL A 175 -20.53 -14.43 2.00
C VAL A 175 -20.27 -14.63 0.52
N GLU A 176 -21.05 -13.92 -0.30
CA GLU A 176 -20.92 -13.94 -1.75
C GLU A 176 -19.58 -13.36 -2.20
N HIS A 177 -18.85 -14.16 -2.96
CA HIS A 177 -17.60 -13.82 -3.61
C HIS A 177 -17.68 -14.16 -5.10
N TRP A 178 -16.67 -13.73 -5.86
CA TRP A 178 -16.54 -14.02 -7.29
C TRP A 178 -15.08 -14.34 -7.60
N ALA A 179 -14.89 -15.27 -8.50
CA ALA A 179 -13.60 -15.65 -9.06
C ALA A 179 -13.69 -15.75 -10.58
N THR A 180 -12.55 -15.75 -11.28
CA THR A 180 -12.53 -16.16 -12.68
C THR A 180 -12.63 -17.69 -12.77
N PRO A 181 -13.17 -18.27 -13.87
CA PRO A 181 -13.15 -19.72 -14.09
C PRO A 181 -11.74 -20.28 -13.93
N ASP A 182 -10.73 -19.69 -14.56
CA ASP A 182 -9.33 -20.14 -14.48
C ASP A 182 -8.79 -20.20 -13.06
N THR A 183 -9.23 -19.29 -12.18
CA THR A 183 -8.83 -19.33 -10.75
C THR A 183 -9.40 -20.56 -10.05
N LEU A 184 -10.63 -20.96 -10.40
CA LEU A 184 -11.28 -22.14 -9.79
C LEU A 184 -10.73 -23.45 -10.36
N ASP A 185 -10.36 -23.47 -11.64
CA ASP A 185 -9.79 -24.65 -12.30
C ASP A 185 -8.33 -24.90 -11.86
N SER A 186 -7.62 -23.86 -11.40
CA SER A 186 -6.22 -23.90 -10.95
C SER A 186 -6.07 -23.85 -9.44
N ILE A 187 -6.92 -24.60 -8.70
CA ILE A 187 -6.80 -24.70 -7.24
C ILE A 187 -5.42 -25.29 -6.89
N PRO A 188 -4.56 -24.54 -6.19
CA PRO A 188 -3.25 -25.06 -5.79
C PRO A 188 -3.40 -26.20 -4.76
N PRO A 189 -2.37 -27.04 -4.61
CA PRO A 189 -2.35 -28.01 -3.51
C PRO A 189 -2.49 -27.32 -2.15
N ALA A 190 -2.88 -28.08 -1.14
CA ALA A 190 -2.98 -27.56 0.22
C ALA A 190 -1.65 -26.89 0.63
N PRO A 191 -1.70 -25.73 1.29
CA PRO A 191 -0.49 -25.03 1.73
C PRO A 191 0.35 -25.91 2.65
N ASP A 192 1.66 -25.98 2.39
CA ASP A 192 2.60 -26.70 3.22
C ASP A 192 2.77 -25.96 4.56
N PRO A 193 2.49 -26.60 5.72
CA PRO A 193 2.69 -25.98 7.04
C PRO A 193 4.14 -25.56 7.32
N ALA A 194 5.12 -26.17 6.65
CA ALA A 194 6.53 -25.80 6.75
C ALA A 194 6.87 -24.50 6.01
N VAL A 195 5.97 -24.00 5.17
CA VAL A 195 6.14 -22.70 4.50
C VAL A 195 5.61 -21.59 5.40
N VAL A 196 6.52 -20.79 5.94
CA VAL A 196 6.20 -19.70 6.88
C VAL A 196 6.49 -18.33 6.27
N HIS A 197 5.52 -17.43 6.37
CA HIS A 197 5.61 -16.05 5.91
C HIS A 197 5.46 -15.05 7.06
N LEU A 198 6.36 -14.08 7.12
CA LEU A 198 6.21 -12.88 7.97
C LEU A 198 5.56 -11.78 7.13
N LEU A 199 4.29 -11.51 7.37
CA LEU A 199 3.48 -10.64 6.53
C LEU A 199 3.50 -9.19 7.04
N SER A 200 3.63 -8.24 6.12
CA SER A 200 3.48 -6.82 6.47
C SER A 200 2.04 -6.51 6.88
N PRO A 201 1.79 -5.61 7.84
CA PRO A 201 0.44 -5.08 8.11
C PRO A 201 -0.23 -4.44 6.89
N PHE A 202 0.54 -4.09 5.87
CA PHE A 202 0.09 -3.51 4.59
C PHE A 202 0.01 -4.54 3.45
N ASP A 203 0.33 -5.80 3.72
CA ASP A 203 0.15 -6.89 2.75
C ASP A 203 -1.31 -6.95 2.29
N PRO A 204 -1.60 -7.22 0.99
CA PRO A 204 -2.95 -7.38 0.47
C PRO A 204 -3.81 -8.39 1.22
N LEU A 205 -3.20 -9.42 1.81
CA LEU A 205 -3.90 -10.40 2.64
C LEU A 205 -4.30 -9.83 4.00
N ILE A 206 -3.46 -8.94 4.58
CA ILE A 206 -3.59 -8.44 5.96
C ILE A 206 -4.38 -7.13 6.05
N ILE A 207 -4.17 -6.22 5.09
CA ILE A 207 -4.68 -4.84 5.17
C ILE A 207 -6.21 -4.75 5.23
N GLN A 208 -6.91 -5.71 4.64
CA GLN A 208 -8.37 -5.82 4.68
C GLN A 208 -8.81 -6.67 5.89
N ARG A 209 -8.84 -6.05 7.06
CA ARG A 209 -8.98 -6.76 8.35
C ARG A 209 -10.23 -7.60 8.50
N GLU A 210 -11.38 -7.14 7.99
CA GLU A 210 -12.62 -7.95 7.98
C GLU A 210 -12.49 -9.21 7.11
N ARG A 211 -11.79 -9.09 5.97
CA ARG A 211 -11.49 -10.22 5.11
C ARG A 211 -10.51 -11.18 5.80
N LEU A 212 -9.47 -10.66 6.42
CA LEU A 212 -8.50 -11.44 7.17
C LEU A 212 -9.16 -12.21 8.32
N GLU A 213 -10.00 -11.54 9.12
CA GLU A 213 -10.73 -12.17 10.22
C GLU A 213 -11.65 -13.28 9.73
N ARG A 214 -12.33 -13.08 8.60
CA ARG A 214 -13.21 -14.09 8.00
C ARG A 214 -12.47 -15.32 7.49
N LEU A 215 -11.32 -15.13 6.83
CA LEU A 215 -10.56 -16.22 6.22
C LEU A 215 -9.70 -17.00 7.22
N PHE A 216 -9.16 -16.33 8.25
CA PHE A 216 -8.17 -16.89 9.16
C PHE A 216 -8.59 -16.86 10.64
N GLY A 217 -9.78 -16.33 10.97
CA GLY A 217 -10.20 -16.16 12.37
C GLY A 217 -9.31 -15.18 13.17
N TYR A 218 -8.43 -14.45 12.49
CA TYR A 218 -7.44 -13.58 13.11
C TYR A 218 -7.75 -12.10 12.92
N LYS A 219 -7.87 -11.39 14.04
CA LYS A 219 -8.12 -9.95 14.07
C LYS A 219 -6.81 -9.19 14.27
N HIS A 220 -6.28 -8.65 13.17
CA HIS A 220 -5.08 -7.83 13.23
C HIS A 220 -5.39 -6.38 13.60
N VAL A 221 -4.51 -5.78 14.44
CA VAL A 221 -4.55 -4.35 14.78
C VAL A 221 -3.18 -3.74 14.47
N PHE A 222 -3.16 -2.64 13.71
CA PHE A 222 -1.94 -1.88 13.49
C PHE A 222 -1.77 -0.84 14.59
N GLU A 223 -0.79 -1.03 15.48
CA GLU A 223 -0.70 -0.32 16.76
C GLU A 223 0.42 0.73 16.81
N ALA A 224 1.00 1.11 15.66
CA ALA A 224 2.04 2.14 15.62
C ALA A 224 1.60 3.49 16.21
N TYR A 225 0.29 3.78 16.18
CA TYR A 225 -0.29 5.02 16.73
C TYR A 225 -0.93 4.83 18.11
N VAL A 226 -0.89 3.61 18.66
CA VAL A 226 -1.42 3.30 19.99
C VAL A 226 -0.33 3.51 21.03
N PRO A 227 -0.62 4.17 22.18
CA PRO A 227 0.34 4.29 23.28
C PRO A 227 0.85 2.93 23.75
N LYS A 228 2.15 2.82 24.03
CA LYS A 228 2.84 1.55 24.35
C LYS A 228 2.08 0.67 25.38
N PRO A 229 1.54 1.19 26.51
CA PRO A 229 0.84 0.36 27.49
C PRO A 229 -0.48 -0.25 27.00
N LYS A 230 -1.03 0.26 25.90
CA LYS A 230 -2.32 -0.19 25.34
C LYS A 230 -2.15 -1.11 24.12
N ARG A 231 -0.90 -1.42 23.71
CA ARG A 231 -0.62 -2.29 22.57
C ARG A 231 -0.82 -3.74 22.94
N ARG A 232 -1.54 -4.46 22.10
CA ARG A 232 -1.76 -5.91 22.21
C ARG A 232 -0.64 -6.71 21.56
N TYR A 233 -0.23 -6.30 20.36
CA TYR A 233 0.71 -7.04 19.52
C TYR A 233 2.09 -6.38 19.40
N GLY A 234 2.22 -5.10 19.74
CA GLY A 234 3.45 -4.33 19.66
C GLY A 234 3.37 -3.13 18.72
N TYR A 235 4.51 -2.53 18.40
CA TYR A 235 4.55 -1.29 17.62
C TYR A 235 4.22 -1.54 16.14
N PHE A 236 4.89 -2.54 15.55
CA PHE A 236 4.76 -2.88 14.14
C PHE A 236 4.70 -4.40 13.97
N ALA A 237 3.68 -5.00 14.56
CA ALA A 237 3.56 -6.44 14.59
C ALA A 237 3.30 -7.02 13.18
N LEU A 238 4.09 -8.02 12.82
CA LEU A 238 4.00 -8.80 11.59
C LEU A 238 3.20 -10.09 11.88
N PRO A 239 2.05 -10.32 11.24
CA PRO A 239 1.40 -11.62 11.31
C PRO A 239 2.31 -12.72 10.75
N VAL A 240 2.40 -13.85 11.46
CA VAL A 240 3.16 -15.03 11.07
C VAL A 240 2.18 -16.06 10.52
N LEU A 241 2.23 -16.27 9.20
CA LEU A 241 1.41 -17.25 8.49
C LEU A 241 2.23 -18.53 8.29
N ALA A 242 1.76 -19.65 8.81
CA ALA A 242 2.32 -20.97 8.60
C ALA A 242 1.28 -21.82 7.85
N GLY A 243 1.61 -22.22 6.62
CA GLY A 243 0.64 -22.84 5.73
C GLY A 243 -0.57 -21.92 5.50
N ASP A 244 -1.74 -22.33 5.98
CA ASP A 244 -3.01 -21.60 5.88
C ASP A 244 -3.47 -20.95 7.21
N ARG A 245 -2.61 -20.88 8.24
CA ARG A 245 -2.98 -20.40 9.58
C ARG A 245 -2.09 -19.26 10.05
N ILE A 246 -2.69 -18.22 10.62
CA ILE A 246 -1.95 -17.21 11.38
C ILE A 246 -1.65 -17.77 12.77
N VAL A 247 -0.37 -18.05 13.04
CA VAL A 247 0.09 -18.70 14.28
C VAL A 247 0.60 -17.71 15.32
N ALA A 248 1.05 -16.55 14.91
CA ALA A 248 1.53 -15.51 15.83
C ALA A 248 1.46 -14.10 15.22
N ALA A 249 1.68 -13.10 16.06
CA ALA A 249 2.05 -11.73 15.69
C ALA A 249 3.41 -11.39 16.31
N ALA A 250 4.38 -11.03 15.48
CA ALA A 250 5.76 -10.75 15.87
C ALA A 250 6.11 -9.27 15.71
N ASP A 251 6.37 -8.55 16.81
CA ASP A 251 6.95 -7.20 16.78
C ASP A 251 8.47 -7.31 16.73
N LEU A 252 9.03 -6.97 15.58
CA LEU A 252 10.45 -7.15 15.28
C LEU A 252 11.15 -5.80 15.14
N LYS A 253 12.37 -5.70 15.65
CA LYS A 253 13.22 -4.51 15.52
C LYS A 253 14.59 -4.88 14.98
N THR A 254 14.97 -4.27 13.86
CA THR A 254 16.32 -4.43 13.31
C THR A 254 17.30 -3.55 14.08
N ASP A 255 18.29 -4.17 14.71
CA ASP A 255 19.45 -3.51 15.28
C ASP A 255 20.62 -3.65 14.30
N ARG A 256 20.81 -2.62 13.46
CA ARG A 256 21.87 -2.61 12.45
C ARG A 256 23.26 -2.51 13.03
N ALA A 257 23.41 -1.88 14.22
CA ALA A 257 24.71 -1.78 14.89
C ALA A 257 25.14 -3.14 15.45
N ALA A 258 24.20 -3.90 15.99
CA ALA A 258 24.45 -5.25 16.49
C ALA A 258 24.37 -6.34 15.42
N GLY A 259 23.99 -6.00 14.18
CA GLY A 259 23.86 -6.94 13.07
C GLY A 259 22.80 -8.03 13.32
N LYS A 260 21.66 -7.69 13.94
CA LYS A 260 20.62 -8.67 14.27
C LYS A 260 19.21 -8.09 14.28
N VAL A 261 18.21 -8.97 14.18
CA VAL A 261 16.79 -8.66 14.42
C VAL A 261 16.40 -9.09 15.84
N LEU A 262 15.85 -8.15 16.59
CA LEU A 262 15.37 -8.37 17.94
C LEU A 262 13.85 -8.64 17.91
N ILE A 263 13.42 -9.69 18.59
CA ILE A 263 11.99 -9.93 18.85
C ILE A 263 11.60 -9.08 20.06
N GLN A 264 10.89 -7.99 19.82
CA GLN A 264 10.40 -7.09 20.88
C GLN A 264 9.21 -7.70 21.60
N GLN A 265 8.34 -8.35 20.85
CA GLN A 265 7.18 -9.06 21.38
C GLN A 265 6.80 -10.19 20.43
N TRP A 266 6.47 -11.34 20.99
CA TRP A 266 5.89 -12.49 20.31
C TRP A 266 4.55 -12.79 20.95
N THR A 267 3.46 -12.69 20.20
CA THR A 267 2.11 -12.95 20.68
C THR A 267 1.55 -14.17 19.94
N PRO A 268 1.47 -15.34 20.60
CA PRO A 268 0.84 -16.53 20.03
C PRO A 268 -0.63 -16.27 19.68
N VAL A 269 -1.08 -16.81 18.57
CA VAL A 269 -2.48 -16.75 18.10
C VAL A 269 -3.06 -18.14 17.98
N ALA A 270 -2.25 -19.09 17.56
CA ALA A 270 -2.57 -20.52 17.47
C ALA A 270 -1.32 -21.35 17.75
N ASP A 271 -1.49 -22.67 17.87
CA ASP A 271 -0.38 -23.60 18.04
C ASP A 271 0.55 -23.60 16.82
N ILE A 272 1.85 -23.61 17.08
CA ILE A 272 2.89 -23.72 16.06
C ILE A 272 3.16 -25.19 15.82
N VAL A 273 2.81 -25.68 14.63
CA VAL A 273 3.02 -27.09 14.26
C VAL A 273 4.49 -27.38 13.95
N ASP A 274 5.17 -26.41 13.28
CA ASP A 274 6.57 -26.52 12.86
C ASP A 274 7.39 -25.33 13.39
N ARG A 275 7.99 -25.49 14.56
CA ARG A 275 8.83 -24.46 15.17
C ARG A 275 10.12 -24.22 14.38
N PRO A 276 10.85 -25.22 13.90
CA PRO A 276 11.99 -25.04 13.01
C PRO A 276 11.70 -24.20 11.77
N ALA A 277 10.55 -24.39 11.13
CA ALA A 277 10.15 -23.59 9.97
C ALA A 277 9.95 -22.11 10.32
N VAL A 278 9.37 -21.80 11.47
CA VAL A 278 9.23 -20.43 11.97
C VAL A 278 10.60 -19.82 12.24
N ASP A 279 11.50 -20.54 12.87
CA ASP A 279 12.85 -20.05 13.18
C ASP A 279 13.66 -19.82 11.88
N ALA A 280 13.52 -20.67 10.87
CA ALA A 280 14.12 -20.50 9.55
C ALA A 280 13.56 -19.24 8.83
N ALA A 281 12.25 -18.98 8.93
CA ALA A 281 11.63 -17.77 8.37
C ALA A 281 12.12 -16.49 9.07
N LEU A 282 12.28 -16.50 10.39
CA LEU A 282 12.87 -15.39 11.15
C LEU A 282 14.33 -15.14 10.75
N ALA A 283 15.13 -16.19 10.58
CA ALA A 283 16.51 -16.08 10.11
C ALA A 283 16.59 -15.54 8.67
N CYS A 284 15.66 -15.94 7.80
CA CYS A 284 15.53 -15.39 6.45
C CYS A 284 15.18 -13.91 6.48
N PHE A 285 14.23 -13.52 7.32
CA PHE A 285 13.86 -12.11 7.52
C PHE A 285 15.04 -11.29 8.06
N GLU A 286 15.83 -11.81 8.99
CA GLU A 286 17.03 -11.17 9.51
C GLU A 286 18.04 -10.90 8.39
N ARG A 287 18.38 -11.91 7.58
CA ARG A 287 19.26 -11.74 6.42
C ARG A 287 18.76 -10.68 5.46
N PHE A 288 17.45 -10.66 5.16
CA PHE A 288 16.84 -9.65 4.31
C PHE A 288 16.96 -8.23 4.90
N GLN A 289 16.71 -8.07 6.21
CA GLN A 289 16.77 -6.77 6.87
C GLN A 289 18.19 -6.22 7.00
N LEU A 290 19.18 -7.10 7.08
CA LEU A 290 20.60 -6.76 7.27
C LEU A 290 21.37 -6.71 5.95
N ALA A 291 20.80 -7.20 4.85
CA ALA A 291 21.43 -7.08 3.54
C ALA A 291 21.75 -5.62 3.22
N ALA A 292 22.95 -5.37 2.74
CA ALA A 292 23.34 -4.04 2.29
C ALA A 292 22.40 -3.60 1.16
N VAL A 293 21.89 -2.39 1.26
CA VAL A 293 21.20 -1.76 0.15
C VAL A 293 22.27 -1.37 -0.86
N THR A 294 22.48 -2.21 -1.86
CA THR A 294 23.33 -1.90 -3.02
C THR A 294 22.67 -0.85 -3.89
#